data_0028bda1383f7c61f48befe423c94f66
#
_entry.id   0028bda1383f7c61f48befe423c94f66
#
_cell.length_a   1.000
_cell.length_b   1.000
_cell.length_c   1.000
_cell.angle_alpha   90.00
_cell.angle_beta   90.00
_cell.angle_gamma   90.00
#
_symmetry.space_group_name_H-M   'P 1'
#
loop_
_entity.id
_entity.type
_entity.pdbx_description
1 polymer ?
#
loop_
_entity_poly.entity_id
_entity_poly.type
_entity_poly.pdbx_seq_one_letter_code
_entity_poly.pdbx_strand_id
1 'polypeptide(L)'
;MFSNKKKVILVISISSLIFFLIFNQVKSQELRVIDGDTINLDGEKIRFTGIDTPELKQTCIKEGVKDPCGVTAKKILIEKIANNKVECINEGKDQYKRILAECFVNDKSLSSYLVRSGYAFAYRKYSKKFIKDEDYARLNKIGMWSMNFEYPWDFRRNN
;
A
#
# COMPACT_ATOMS: atom_id res chain seq x y z
N MET A 1 -12.56 39.98 -49.26
CA MET A 1 -12.78 40.11 -47.81
C MET A 1 -13.18 38.82 -47.09
N PHE A 2 -12.82 37.63 -47.64
CA PHE A 2 -13.17 36.31 -47.07
C PHE A 2 -11.99 35.50 -46.50
N SER A 3 -10.76 36.04 -46.60
CA SER A 3 -9.54 35.27 -46.19
C SER A 3 -9.26 35.27 -44.70
N ASN A 4 -9.67 36.28 -43.94
CA ASN A 4 -9.31 36.43 -42.53
C ASN A 4 -10.13 35.52 -41.56
N LYS A 5 -11.39 35.20 -41.89
CA LYS A 5 -12.23 34.36 -41.03
C LYS A 5 -11.72 32.88 -40.96
N LYS A 6 -11.22 32.34 -42.09
CA LYS A 6 -10.67 30.95 -42.11
C LYS A 6 -9.37 30.83 -41.31
N LYS A 7 -8.50 31.85 -41.33
CA LYS A 7 -7.26 31.88 -40.54
C LYS A 7 -7.55 31.95 -39.02
N VAL A 8 -8.54 32.76 -38.61
CA VAL A 8 -8.94 32.92 -37.21
C VAL A 8 -9.53 31.60 -36.68
N ILE A 9 -10.38 30.93 -37.44
CA ILE A 9 -10.97 29.62 -37.01
C ILE A 9 -9.89 28.57 -36.90
N LEU A 10 -8.91 28.53 -37.81
CA LEU A 10 -7.79 27.55 -37.74
C LEU A 10 -6.91 27.78 -36.50
N VAL A 11 -6.61 29.05 -36.17
CA VAL A 11 -5.78 29.37 -34.99
C VAL A 11 -6.50 29.01 -33.69
N ILE A 12 -7.81 29.27 -33.58
CA ILE A 12 -8.61 28.87 -32.40
C ILE A 12 -8.67 27.35 -32.26
N SER A 13 -8.82 26.60 -33.36
CA SER A 13 -8.82 25.13 -33.34
C SER A 13 -7.49 24.56 -32.86
N ILE A 14 -6.37 25.09 -33.35
CA ILE A 14 -5.02 24.64 -32.95
C ILE A 14 -4.73 24.97 -31.49
N SER A 15 -5.11 26.20 -31.05
CA SER A 15 -4.96 26.64 -29.66
C SER A 15 -5.78 25.75 -28.69
N SER A 16 -7.01 25.40 -29.06
CA SER A 16 -7.87 24.49 -28.28
C SER A 16 -7.31 23.09 -28.19
N LEU A 17 -6.73 22.58 -29.29
CA LEU A 17 -6.11 21.25 -29.32
C LEU A 17 -4.83 21.21 -28.47
N ILE A 18 -3.99 22.23 -28.54
CA ILE A 18 -2.78 22.36 -27.72
C ILE A 18 -3.15 22.50 -26.24
N PHE A 19 -4.15 23.30 -25.89
CA PHE A 19 -4.65 23.42 -24.53
C PHE A 19 -5.16 22.09 -24.00
N PHE A 20 -5.88 21.30 -24.82
CA PHE A 20 -6.37 19.96 -24.44
C PHE A 20 -5.22 18.95 -24.23
N LEU A 21 -4.16 19.02 -25.06
CA LEU A 21 -2.98 18.15 -24.93
C LEU A 21 -2.13 18.49 -23.68
N ILE A 22 -2.05 19.78 -23.30
CA ILE A 22 -1.29 20.20 -22.12
C ILE A 22 -2.03 19.81 -20.83
N PHE A 23 -3.37 19.81 -20.82
CA PHE A 23 -4.17 19.50 -19.64
C PHE A 23 -4.27 18.00 -19.32
N ASN A 24 -3.89 17.11 -20.26
CA ASN A 24 -3.97 15.64 -20.10
C ASN A 24 -2.69 14.98 -19.64
N GLN A 25 -1.70 15.69 -19.13
CA GLN A 25 -0.53 15.09 -18.47
C GLN A 25 -0.91 14.68 -17.03
N VAL A 26 -1.78 13.69 -16.90
CA VAL A 26 -1.98 13.01 -15.62
C VAL A 26 -0.67 12.26 -15.31
N LYS A 27 0.16 12.84 -14.45
CA LYS A 27 1.36 12.17 -13.97
C LYS A 27 0.93 10.86 -13.30
N SER A 28 1.32 9.74 -13.89
CA SER A 28 1.10 8.42 -13.28
C SER A 28 1.85 8.36 -11.95
N GLN A 29 1.19 7.85 -10.91
CA GLN A 29 1.80 7.63 -9.61
C GLN A 29 2.89 6.55 -9.75
N GLU A 30 4.11 6.86 -9.32
CA GLU A 30 5.19 5.88 -9.24
C GLU A 30 5.09 5.14 -7.91
N LEU A 31 4.74 3.86 -7.96
CA LEU A 31 4.57 3.04 -6.77
C LEU A 31 5.38 1.76 -6.84
N ARG A 32 6.12 1.46 -5.75
CA ARG A 32 6.84 0.21 -5.56
C ARG A 32 6.59 -0.33 -4.15
N VAL A 33 6.05 -1.52 -4.03
CA VAL A 33 5.92 -2.23 -2.75
C VAL A 33 7.29 -2.76 -2.33
N ILE A 34 7.75 -2.39 -1.12
CA ILE A 34 9.03 -2.80 -0.56
C ILE A 34 8.87 -4.12 0.19
N ASP A 35 7.94 -4.17 1.14
CA ASP A 35 7.56 -5.33 1.94
C ASP A 35 6.04 -5.31 2.25
N GLY A 36 5.59 -6.07 3.24
CA GLY A 36 4.16 -6.21 3.55
C GLY A 36 3.51 -4.93 4.09
N ASP A 37 4.27 -3.99 4.67
CA ASP A 37 3.74 -2.76 5.27
C ASP A 37 4.51 -1.49 4.88
N THR A 38 5.37 -1.59 3.87
CA THR A 38 6.18 -0.46 3.41
C THR A 38 6.13 -0.33 1.89
N ILE A 39 5.82 0.86 1.40
CA ILE A 39 5.85 1.21 -0.02
C ILE A 39 6.81 2.36 -0.28
N ASN A 40 7.25 2.49 -1.53
CA ASN A 40 7.81 3.72 -2.08
C ASN A 40 6.74 4.33 -2.99
N LEU A 41 6.36 5.56 -2.71
CA LEU A 41 5.32 6.29 -3.44
C LEU A 41 5.90 7.63 -3.89
N ASP A 42 6.04 7.83 -5.19
CA ASP A 42 6.61 9.04 -5.79
C ASP A 42 7.99 9.42 -5.19
N GLY A 43 8.82 8.40 -4.87
CA GLY A 43 10.15 8.55 -4.29
C GLY A 43 10.17 8.56 -2.75
N GLU A 44 9.05 8.72 -2.07
CA GLU A 44 8.97 8.74 -0.61
C GLU A 44 8.73 7.33 -0.03
N LYS A 45 9.49 6.98 1.02
CA LYS A 45 9.33 5.72 1.73
C LYS A 45 8.26 5.85 2.81
N ILE A 46 7.16 5.14 2.65
CA ILE A 46 5.99 5.19 3.52
C ILE A 46 5.83 3.85 4.24
N ARG A 47 5.79 3.89 5.59
CA ARG A 47 5.44 2.74 6.43
C ARG A 47 4.01 2.88 6.92
N PHE A 48 3.23 1.82 6.77
CA PHE A 48 1.85 1.80 7.26
C PHE A 48 1.80 1.82 8.79
N THR A 49 0.99 2.73 9.34
CA THR A 49 0.87 2.90 10.78
C THR A 49 0.01 1.82 11.41
N GLY A 50 0.31 1.52 12.69
CA GLY A 50 -0.52 0.68 13.54
C GLY A 50 -0.52 -0.81 13.23
N ILE A 51 0.26 -1.25 12.25
CA ILE A 51 0.41 -2.67 11.91
C ILE A 51 1.88 -3.08 11.86
N ASP A 52 2.10 -4.39 11.90
CA ASP A 52 3.40 -5.01 11.68
C ASP A 52 3.23 -6.28 10.84
N THR A 53 4.05 -6.46 9.81
CA THR A 53 3.98 -7.60 8.90
C THR A 53 5.21 -8.50 9.04
N PRO A 54 5.13 -9.78 8.66
CA PRO A 54 6.29 -10.65 8.64
C PRO A 54 7.41 -10.04 7.78
N GLU A 55 8.63 -10.18 8.24
CA GLU A 55 9.83 -9.78 7.50
C GLU A 55 9.94 -10.58 6.19
N LEU A 56 10.49 -10.01 5.12
CA LEU A 56 10.57 -10.69 3.81
C LEU A 56 11.21 -12.07 3.88
N LYS A 57 12.21 -12.26 4.75
CA LYS A 57 12.89 -13.56 4.96
C LYS A 57 12.18 -14.46 5.98
N GLN A 58 11.11 -14.00 6.61
CA GLN A 58 10.39 -14.76 7.62
C GLN A 58 9.57 -15.86 6.97
N THR A 59 9.65 -17.07 7.57
CA THR A 59 8.86 -18.23 7.18
C THR A 59 7.94 -18.67 8.31
N CYS A 60 6.79 -19.21 7.92
CA CYS A 60 5.80 -19.81 8.81
C CYS A 60 5.69 -21.31 8.50
N ILE A 61 5.05 -22.10 9.37
CA ILE A 61 4.84 -23.54 9.13
C ILE A 61 3.34 -23.78 8.98
N LYS A 62 2.94 -24.24 7.81
CA LYS A 62 1.57 -24.68 7.53
C LYS A 62 1.59 -26.20 7.30
N GLU A 63 0.90 -26.94 8.18
CA GLU A 63 0.81 -28.42 8.07
C GLU A 63 2.18 -29.10 7.92
N GLY A 64 3.19 -28.60 8.66
CA GLY A 64 4.57 -29.12 8.61
C GLY A 64 5.42 -28.58 7.43
N VAL A 65 4.84 -27.82 6.50
CA VAL A 65 5.54 -27.26 5.33
C VAL A 65 5.91 -25.80 5.57
N LYS A 66 7.12 -25.40 5.16
CA LYS A 66 7.56 -23.99 5.22
C LYS A 66 6.80 -23.15 4.20
N ASP A 67 6.19 -22.06 4.67
CA ASP A 67 5.52 -21.03 3.89
C ASP A 67 6.31 -19.71 3.99
N PRO A 68 6.65 -19.03 2.88
CA PRO A 68 7.37 -17.76 2.92
C PRO A 68 6.41 -16.61 3.27
N CYS A 69 5.88 -16.58 4.50
CA CYS A 69 4.81 -15.69 4.93
C CYS A 69 5.14 -14.19 4.76
N GLY A 70 6.41 -13.79 4.87
CA GLY A 70 6.82 -12.41 4.57
C GLY A 70 6.68 -12.03 3.10
N VAL A 71 7.06 -12.95 2.19
CA VAL A 71 6.86 -12.75 0.74
C VAL A 71 5.38 -12.78 0.40
N THR A 72 4.60 -13.64 1.06
CA THR A 72 3.14 -13.73 0.87
C THR A 72 2.44 -12.44 1.32
N ALA A 73 2.84 -11.85 2.46
CA ALA A 73 2.31 -10.56 2.90
C ALA A 73 2.55 -9.45 1.86
N LYS A 74 3.76 -9.35 1.32
CA LYS A 74 4.08 -8.42 0.24
C LYS A 74 3.25 -8.67 -1.02
N LYS A 75 3.09 -9.93 -1.43
CA LYS A 75 2.28 -10.30 -2.61
C LYS A 75 0.82 -9.88 -2.46
N ILE A 76 0.24 -10.13 -1.29
CA ILE A 76 -1.14 -9.73 -0.96
C ILE A 76 -1.32 -8.21 -1.08
N LEU A 77 -0.33 -7.43 -0.60
CA LEU A 77 -0.37 -5.97 -0.74
C LEU A 77 -0.28 -5.54 -2.21
N ILE A 78 0.61 -6.14 -3.01
CA ILE A 78 0.73 -5.87 -4.45
C ILE A 78 -0.60 -6.16 -5.15
N GLU A 79 -1.20 -7.32 -4.89
CA GLU A 79 -2.48 -7.74 -5.49
C GLU A 79 -3.63 -6.81 -5.07
N LYS A 80 -3.63 -6.36 -3.82
CA LYS A 80 -4.64 -5.42 -3.32
C LYS A 80 -4.55 -4.05 -3.98
N ILE A 81 -3.34 -3.54 -4.16
CA ILE A 81 -3.10 -2.28 -4.84
C ILE A 81 -3.39 -2.41 -6.34
N ALA A 82 -2.89 -3.47 -6.97
CA ALA A 82 -2.96 -3.68 -8.43
C ALA A 82 -2.61 -2.39 -9.20
N ASN A 83 -3.50 -1.94 -10.08
CA ASN A 83 -3.33 -0.71 -10.87
C ASN A 83 -4.10 0.49 -10.29
N ASN A 84 -4.55 0.40 -9.02
CA ASN A 84 -5.31 1.48 -8.41
C ASN A 84 -4.36 2.53 -7.82
N LYS A 85 -4.85 3.78 -7.79
CA LYS A 85 -4.20 4.88 -7.08
C LYS A 85 -4.17 4.58 -5.58
N VAL A 86 -3.01 4.84 -4.95
CA VAL A 86 -2.85 4.78 -3.49
C VAL A 86 -2.89 6.20 -2.94
N GLU A 87 -3.71 6.42 -1.94
CA GLU A 87 -3.81 7.69 -1.22
C GLU A 87 -3.42 7.46 0.24
N CYS A 88 -2.52 8.30 0.77
CA CYS A 88 -2.00 8.13 2.12
C CYS A 88 -2.23 9.38 2.96
N ILE A 89 -2.71 9.18 4.18
CA ILE A 89 -2.85 10.22 5.21
C ILE A 89 -1.60 10.17 6.08
N ASN A 90 -0.78 11.22 6.01
CA ASN A 90 0.47 11.34 6.77
C ASN A 90 0.16 11.51 8.27
N GLU A 91 0.78 10.68 9.10
CA GLU A 91 0.65 10.71 10.58
C GLU A 91 1.99 11.07 11.26
N GLY A 92 3.02 11.42 10.50
CA GLY A 92 4.32 11.80 11.02
C GLY A 92 5.50 11.06 10.40
N LYS A 93 6.62 11.00 11.11
CA LYS A 93 7.83 10.28 10.68
C LYS A 93 8.38 9.42 11.81
N ASP A 94 8.97 8.28 11.44
CA ASP A 94 9.70 7.46 12.39
C ASP A 94 11.16 7.90 12.56
N GLN A 95 11.90 7.24 13.47
CA GLN A 95 13.31 7.50 13.72
C GLN A 95 14.22 7.24 12.50
N TYR A 96 13.75 6.49 11.51
CA TYR A 96 14.45 6.21 10.26
C TYR A 96 14.06 7.16 9.13
N LYS A 97 13.33 8.24 9.45
CA LYS A 97 12.81 9.26 8.51
C LYS A 97 11.79 8.74 7.49
N ARG A 98 11.24 7.52 7.68
CA ARG A 98 10.12 7.06 6.85
C ARG A 98 8.86 7.83 7.22
N ILE A 99 8.04 8.16 6.24
CA ILE A 99 6.70 8.70 6.49
C ILE A 99 5.85 7.60 7.14
N LEU A 100 5.25 7.89 8.27
CA LEU A 100 4.22 7.07 8.89
C LEU A 100 2.87 7.51 8.33
N ALA A 101 2.11 6.59 7.76
CA ALA A 101 0.82 6.92 7.18
C ALA A 101 -0.17 5.77 7.20
N GLU A 102 -1.46 6.10 7.21
CA GLU A 102 -2.50 5.16 6.80
C GLU A 102 -2.78 5.36 5.31
N CYS A 103 -2.71 4.28 4.53
CA CYS A 103 -2.88 4.31 3.08
C CYS A 103 -4.14 3.56 2.65
N PHE A 104 -4.73 4.03 1.55
CA PHE A 104 -6.03 3.59 1.05
C PHE A 104 -5.99 3.30 -0.44
N VAL A 105 -6.83 2.35 -0.86
CA VAL A 105 -7.20 2.10 -2.25
C VAL A 105 -8.72 2.03 -2.32
N ASN A 106 -9.33 2.88 -3.16
CA ASN A 106 -10.78 2.99 -3.28
C ASN A 106 -11.45 3.15 -1.89
N ASP A 107 -10.97 4.09 -1.09
CA ASP A 107 -11.42 4.42 0.27
C ASP A 107 -11.32 3.28 1.30
N LYS A 108 -10.64 2.18 0.95
CA LYS A 108 -10.43 1.04 1.84
C LYS A 108 -9.00 1.03 2.38
N SER A 109 -8.86 1.01 3.70
CA SER A 109 -7.57 0.97 4.40
C SER A 109 -6.78 -0.29 4.01
N LEU A 110 -5.55 -0.09 3.55
CA LEU A 110 -4.61 -1.17 3.27
C LEU A 110 -4.17 -1.88 4.56
N SER A 111 -3.99 -1.12 5.65
CA SER A 111 -3.66 -1.69 6.96
C SER A 111 -4.77 -2.62 7.47
N SER A 112 -6.04 -2.18 7.44
CA SER A 112 -7.19 -3.02 7.82
C SER A 112 -7.29 -4.28 6.94
N TYR A 113 -7.11 -4.12 5.63
CA TYR A 113 -7.15 -5.25 4.70
C TYR A 113 -6.07 -6.30 5.01
N LEU A 114 -4.82 -5.89 5.25
CA LEU A 114 -3.71 -6.79 5.56
C LEU A 114 -3.93 -7.52 6.89
N VAL A 115 -4.42 -6.82 7.92
CA VAL A 115 -4.72 -7.43 9.22
C VAL A 115 -5.85 -8.44 9.10
N ARG A 116 -6.95 -8.10 8.40
CA ARG A 116 -8.08 -9.02 8.17
C ARG A 116 -7.72 -10.21 7.30
N SER A 117 -6.74 -10.07 6.39
CA SER A 117 -6.22 -11.19 5.60
C SER A 117 -5.32 -12.13 6.42
N GLY A 118 -4.99 -11.76 7.66
CA GLY A 118 -4.12 -12.53 8.56
C GLY A 118 -2.65 -12.49 8.20
N TYR A 119 -2.20 -11.51 7.40
CA TYR A 119 -0.79 -11.32 7.02
C TYR A 119 -0.19 -10.01 7.57
N ALA A 120 -0.89 -9.36 8.50
CA ALA A 120 -0.38 -8.31 9.36
C ALA A 120 -0.97 -8.47 10.76
N PHE A 121 -0.29 -7.90 11.75
CA PHE A 121 -0.70 -7.89 13.14
C PHE A 121 -0.98 -6.46 13.59
N ALA A 122 -2.01 -6.27 14.42
CA ALA A 122 -2.26 -4.99 15.07
C ALA A 122 -1.11 -4.67 16.04
N TYR A 123 -0.32 -3.63 15.72
CA TYR A 123 0.84 -3.28 16.52
C TYR A 123 0.42 -2.41 17.71
N ARG A 124 -0.09 -3.07 18.74
CA ARG A 124 -0.75 -2.47 19.92
C ARG A 124 0.10 -1.44 20.68
N LYS A 125 1.44 -1.49 20.54
CA LYS A 125 2.35 -0.52 21.14
C LYS A 125 2.12 0.89 20.57
N TYR A 126 1.67 1.00 19.32
CA TYR A 126 1.50 2.27 18.62
C TYR A 126 0.05 2.61 18.31
N SER A 127 -0.81 1.61 18.12
CA SER A 127 -2.22 1.83 17.78
C SER A 127 -3.12 0.69 18.23
N LYS A 128 -4.35 1.02 18.64
CA LYS A 128 -5.41 0.04 18.91
C LYS A 128 -6.42 -0.09 17.76
N LYS A 129 -6.22 0.66 16.66
CA LYS A 129 -7.17 0.82 15.57
C LYS A 129 -7.56 -0.51 14.91
N PHE A 130 -6.60 -1.42 14.70
CA PHE A 130 -6.80 -2.64 13.93
C PHE A 130 -7.02 -3.90 14.79
N ILE A 131 -7.23 -3.76 16.11
CA ILE A 131 -7.45 -4.91 17.02
C ILE A 131 -8.66 -5.74 16.59
N LYS A 132 -9.78 -5.09 16.22
CA LYS A 132 -10.99 -5.79 15.77
C LYS A 132 -10.78 -6.58 14.48
N ASP A 133 -9.94 -6.04 13.57
CA ASP A 133 -9.60 -6.71 12.32
C ASP A 133 -8.72 -7.94 12.57
N GLU A 134 -7.78 -7.84 13.52
CA GLU A 134 -6.95 -8.94 13.96
C GLU A 134 -7.77 -10.03 14.67
N ASP A 135 -8.69 -9.63 15.57
CA ASP A 135 -9.58 -10.57 16.24
C ASP A 135 -10.44 -11.35 15.23
N TYR A 136 -10.93 -10.66 14.20
CA TYR A 136 -11.65 -11.31 13.10
C TYR A 136 -10.77 -12.36 12.39
N ALA A 137 -9.55 -12.01 12.00
CA ALA A 137 -8.64 -12.94 11.33
C ALA A 137 -8.26 -14.14 12.21
N ARG A 138 -7.98 -13.88 13.49
CA ARG A 138 -7.61 -14.89 14.49
C ARG A 138 -8.75 -15.87 14.76
N LEU A 139 -9.97 -15.39 15.02
CA LEU A 139 -11.13 -16.22 15.30
C LEU A 139 -11.51 -17.11 14.12
N ASN A 140 -11.33 -16.62 12.89
CA ASN A 140 -11.61 -17.36 11.66
C ASN A 140 -10.40 -18.12 11.11
N LYS A 141 -9.25 -18.15 11.82
CA LYS A 141 -8.02 -18.82 11.42
C LYS A 141 -7.54 -18.44 10.00
N ILE A 142 -7.66 -17.15 9.66
CA ILE A 142 -7.31 -16.64 8.32
C ILE A 142 -5.80 -16.38 8.24
N GLY A 143 -5.19 -16.72 7.09
CA GLY A 143 -3.78 -16.48 6.81
C GLY A 143 -2.86 -17.15 7.82
N MET A 144 -1.93 -16.41 8.39
CA MET A 144 -0.97 -16.91 9.37
C MET A 144 -1.62 -17.48 10.64
N TRP A 145 -2.85 -17.05 10.99
CA TRP A 145 -3.57 -17.59 12.15
C TRP A 145 -3.96 -19.06 12.03
N SER A 146 -3.81 -19.66 10.83
CA SER A 146 -3.91 -21.11 10.60
C SER A 146 -2.55 -21.83 10.59
N MET A 147 -1.46 -21.12 10.89
CA MET A 147 -0.08 -21.63 10.80
C MET A 147 0.63 -21.52 12.15
N ASN A 148 1.76 -22.22 12.28
CA ASN A 148 2.73 -21.93 13.33
C ASN A 148 3.63 -20.78 12.85
N PHE A 149 3.67 -19.69 13.59
CA PHE A 149 4.46 -18.51 13.24
C PHE A 149 5.07 -17.86 14.47
N GLU A 150 6.10 -17.07 14.25
CA GLU A 150 6.65 -16.12 15.20
C GLU A 150 6.13 -14.74 14.88
N TYR A 151 5.85 -13.91 15.90
CA TYR A 151 5.46 -12.52 15.63
C TYR A 151 6.62 -11.74 15.00
N PRO A 152 6.37 -10.78 14.07
CA PRO A 152 7.43 -10.06 13.37
C PRO A 152 8.42 -9.35 14.31
N TRP A 153 7.93 -8.76 15.41
CA TRP A 153 8.77 -8.11 16.42
C TRP A 153 9.64 -9.10 17.21
N ASP A 154 9.19 -10.32 17.41
CA ASP A 154 9.97 -11.38 18.04
C ASP A 154 11.01 -11.93 17.06
N PHE A 155 10.62 -12.16 15.82
CA PHE A 155 11.52 -12.56 14.74
C PHE A 155 12.69 -11.58 14.57
N ARG A 156 12.43 -10.25 14.56
CA ARG A 156 13.49 -9.24 14.50
C ARG A 156 14.43 -9.24 15.70
N ARG A 157 13.93 -9.60 16.87
CA ARG A 157 14.76 -9.68 18.09
C ARG A 157 15.66 -10.91 18.09
N ASN A 158 15.22 -12.00 17.48
CA ASN A 158 15.89 -13.30 17.50
C ASN A 158 16.83 -13.52 16.29
N ASN A 159 16.81 -12.65 15.28
CA ASN A 159 17.58 -12.70 14.04
C ASN A 159 18.23 -11.32 13.73
#